data_66dd571a4c23f505a0275f30864d0708
#
_entry.id   66dd571a4c23f505a0275f30864d0708
#
_cell.length_a   1.000
_cell.length_b   1.000
_cell.length_c   1.000
_cell.angle_alpha   90.00
_cell.angle_beta   90.00
_cell.angle_gamma   90.00
#
_symmetry.space_group_name_H-M   'P 1'
#
loop_
_entity.id
_entity.type
_entity.pdbx_description
1 polymer ?
#
loop_
_entity_poly.entity_id
_entity_poly.type
_entity_poly.pdbx_seq_one_letter_code
_entity_poly.pdbx_strand_id
1 'polypeptide(L)' 'MKKHSVYFDEQFEAGRLLLYGLVPAQEGAFGIAILEVENEAEVRAFGENDPSVLVGLNRFEISPMRVTAARAKG' A
#
# COMPACT_ATOMS: atom_id res chain seq x y z
N MET A 1 -2.81 -15.02 -1.03
CA MET A 1 -2.18 -14.24 -2.11
C MET A 1 -0.71 -14.02 -1.83
N LYS A 2 0.07 -15.06 -2.09
CA LYS A 2 1.51 -15.03 -1.81
C LYS A 2 2.25 -13.96 -2.58
N LYS A 3 1.95 -13.78 -3.87
CA LYS A 3 2.64 -12.80 -4.71
C LYS A 3 2.37 -11.37 -4.27
N HIS A 4 1.15 -11.10 -3.84
CA HIS A 4 0.76 -9.79 -3.30
C HIS A 4 1.55 -9.49 -2.02
N SER A 5 1.63 -10.44 -1.10
CA SER A 5 2.37 -10.27 0.15
C SER A 5 3.86 -10.08 -0.09
N VAL A 6 4.44 -10.86 -1.00
CA VAL A 6 5.86 -10.73 -1.35
C VAL A 6 6.14 -9.36 -1.96
N TYR A 7 5.26 -8.89 -2.84
CA TYR A 7 5.41 -7.59 -3.47
C TYR A 7 5.42 -6.47 -2.42
N PHE A 8 4.48 -6.51 -1.47
CA PHE A 8 4.41 -5.50 -0.42
C PHE A 8 5.63 -5.57 0.51
N ASP A 9 6.06 -6.76 0.88
CA ASP A 9 7.25 -6.93 1.72
C ASP A 9 8.49 -6.36 1.04
N GLU A 10 8.65 -6.59 -0.25
CA GLU A 10 9.77 -6.03 -1.00
C GLU A 10 9.75 -4.51 -1.03
N GLN A 11 8.58 -3.90 -1.22
CA GLN A 11 8.45 -2.45 -1.21
C GLN A 11 8.70 -1.87 0.17
N PHE A 12 8.29 -2.58 1.21
CA PHE A 12 8.55 -2.17 2.59
C PHE A 12 10.05 -2.20 2.90
N GLU A 13 10.74 -3.27 2.52
CA GLU A 13 12.19 -3.38 2.71
C GLU A 13 12.96 -2.34 1.90
N ALA A 14 12.44 -1.96 0.76
CA ALA A 14 13.04 -0.91 -0.08
C ALA A 14 12.82 0.50 0.48
N GLY A 15 11.99 0.65 1.50
CA GLY A 15 11.76 1.95 2.14
C GLY A 15 10.70 2.82 1.50
N ARG A 16 10.02 2.34 0.49
CA ARG A 16 8.95 3.11 -0.18
C ARG A 16 7.63 3.05 0.56
N LEU A 17 7.42 1.95 1.25
CA LEU A 17 6.18 1.67 1.96
C LEU A 17 6.45 1.87 3.45
N LEU A 18 5.81 2.86 4.05
CA LEU A 18 6.02 3.18 5.46
C LEU A 18 5.22 2.27 6.38
N LEU A 19 4.05 1.84 5.92
CA LEU A 19 3.14 1.04 6.72
C LEU A 19 2.16 0.37 5.78
N TYR A 20 1.82 -0.87 6.07
CA TYR A 20 0.71 -1.51 5.38
C TYR A 20 0.05 -2.50 6.33
N GLY A 21 -1.21 -2.75 6.08
CA GLY A 21 -1.95 -3.65 6.94
C GLY A 21 -3.32 -3.98 6.40
N LEU A 22 -3.95 -4.92 7.05
CA LEU A 22 -5.29 -5.36 6.70
C LEU A 22 -6.29 -4.80 7.71
N VAL A 23 -7.36 -4.23 7.20
CA VAL A 23 -8.46 -3.75 8.03
C VAL A 23 -9.60 -4.74 7.87
N PRO A 24 -9.91 -5.53 8.92
CA PRO A 24 -11.06 -6.42 8.86
C PRO A 24 -12.35 -5.59 8.98
N ALA A 25 -13.31 -5.90 8.16
CA ALA A 25 -14.60 -5.21 8.16
C ALA A 25 -15.71 -6.23 7.93
N GLN A 26 -16.92 -5.91 8.38
CA GLN A 26 -18.06 -6.82 8.24
C GLN A 26 -18.39 -7.13 6.79
N GLU A 27 -18.20 -6.18 5.91
CA GLU A 27 -18.50 -6.33 4.49
C GLU A 27 -17.32 -6.83 3.66
N GLY A 28 -16.25 -7.25 4.34
CA GLY A 28 -15.05 -7.72 3.69
C GLY A 28 -13.83 -6.97 4.19
N ALA A 29 -12.68 -7.58 4.05
CA ALA A 29 -11.42 -6.96 4.49
C ALA A 29 -10.86 -6.09 3.38
N PHE A 30 -10.15 -5.02 3.75
CA PHE A 30 -9.42 -4.21 2.80
C PHE A 30 -8.04 -3.90 3.35
N GLY A 31 -7.11 -3.62 2.46
CA GLY A 31 -5.75 -3.27 2.84
C GLY A 31 -5.54 -1.77 2.79
N ILE A 32 -4.67 -1.29 3.66
CA ILE A 32 -4.21 0.09 3.65
C ILE A 32 -2.70 0.07 3.51
N ALA A 33 -2.18 0.95 2.67
CA ALA A 33 -0.74 1.15 2.53
C ALA A 33 -0.45 2.64 2.52
N ILE A 34 0.58 3.04 3.25
CA ILE A 34 1.02 4.43 3.30
C ILE A 34 2.41 4.48 2.70
N LEU A 35 2.56 5.27 1.64
CA LEU A 35 3.80 5.39 0.90
C LEU A 35 4.35 6.79 1.04
N GLU A 36 5.67 6.89 1.11
CA GLU A 36 6.37 8.16 1.01
C GLU A 36 6.92 8.28 -0.40
N VAL A 37 6.35 9.17 -1.18
CA VAL A 37 6.70 9.33 -2.59
C VAL A 37 6.74 10.82 -2.94
N GLU A 38 7.38 11.15 -4.05
CA GLU A 38 7.51 12.54 -4.48
C GLU A 38 6.28 13.03 -5.25
N ASN A 39 5.51 12.11 -5.84
CA ASN A 39 4.35 12.50 -6.63
C ASN A 39 3.35 11.35 -6.72
N GLU A 40 2.13 11.68 -7.16
CA GLU A 40 1.05 10.72 -7.28
C GLU A 40 1.34 9.61 -8.30
N ALA A 41 2.10 9.90 -9.34
CA ALA A 41 2.41 8.91 -10.36
C ALA A 41 3.16 7.71 -9.77
N GLU A 42 4.03 7.93 -8.79
CA GLU A 42 4.75 6.84 -8.14
C GLU A 42 3.81 5.93 -7.35
N VAL A 43 2.82 6.51 -6.66
CA VAL A 43 1.83 5.73 -5.92
C VAL A 43 0.96 4.92 -6.87
N ARG A 44 0.54 5.54 -7.97
CA ARG A 44 -0.27 4.88 -8.98
C ARG A 44 0.49 3.70 -9.59
N ALA A 45 1.76 3.91 -9.90
CA ALA A 45 2.60 2.83 -10.43
C ALA A 45 2.72 1.67 -9.43
N PHE A 46 2.85 1.99 -8.14
CA PHE A 46 2.89 0.97 -7.10
C PHE A 46 1.63 0.11 -7.13
N GLY A 47 0.45 0.75 -7.16
CA GLY A 47 -0.81 0.02 -7.19
C GLY A 47 -1.00 -0.78 -8.47
N GLU A 48 -0.66 -0.20 -9.60
CA GLU A 48 -0.81 -0.85 -10.90
C GLU A 48 0.10 -2.08 -11.06
N ASN A 49 1.21 -2.12 -10.35
CA ASN A 49 2.15 -3.24 -10.42
C ASN A 49 1.93 -4.30 -9.33
N ASP A 50 0.95 -4.09 -8.45
CA ASP A 50 0.58 -5.10 -7.46
C ASP A 50 0.05 -6.34 -8.18
N PRO A 51 0.63 -7.52 -7.93
CA PRO A 51 0.16 -8.75 -8.58
C PRO A 51 -1.33 -9.02 -8.43
N SER A 52 -1.94 -8.66 -7.30
CA SER A 52 -3.37 -8.86 -7.11
C SER A 52 -4.21 -7.95 -8.00
N VAL A 53 -3.71 -6.77 -8.32
CA VAL A 53 -4.36 -5.82 -9.23
C VAL A 53 -4.16 -6.28 -10.67
N LEU A 54 -2.96 -6.73 -11.01
CA LEU A 54 -2.64 -7.19 -12.36
C LEU A 54 -3.52 -8.37 -12.81
N VAL A 55 -3.87 -9.26 -11.88
CA VAL A 55 -4.74 -10.40 -12.20
C VAL A 55 -6.22 -10.12 -11.96
N GLY A 56 -6.57 -8.88 -11.62
CA GLY A 56 -7.95 -8.47 -11.47
C GLY A 56 -8.63 -8.88 -10.17
N LEU A 57 -7.90 -9.38 -9.18
CA LEU A 57 -8.47 -9.75 -7.89
C LEU A 57 -8.78 -8.55 -7.02
N ASN A 58 -7.99 -7.50 -7.13
CA ASN A 58 -8.16 -6.30 -6.32
C ASN A 58 -8.14 -5.06 -7.19
N ARG A 59 -8.65 -3.99 -6.63
CA ARG A 59 -8.50 -2.65 -7.16
C ARG A 59 -7.93 -1.77 -6.06
N PHE A 60 -7.47 -0.60 -6.41
CA PHE A 60 -6.93 0.32 -5.42
C PHE A 60 -7.49 1.73 -5.64
N GLU A 61 -7.48 2.50 -4.57
CA GLU A 61 -7.83 3.91 -4.60
C GLU A 61 -6.67 4.69 -3.97
N ILE A 62 -6.39 5.86 -4.47
CA ILE A 62 -5.30 6.70 -4.01
C ILE A 62 -5.86 7.97 -3.41
N SER A 63 -5.38 8.31 -2.21
CA SER A 63 -5.71 9.58 -1.57
C SER A 63 -4.43 10.21 -1.05
N PRO A 64 -4.14 11.44 -1.42
CA PRO A 64 -3.00 12.13 -0.83
C PRO A 64 -3.27 12.45 0.64
N MET A 65 -2.22 12.38 1.44
CA MET A 65 -2.32 12.72 2.85
C MET A 65 -1.16 13.64 3.22
N ARG A 66 -1.50 14.74 3.87
CA ARG A 66 -0.48 15.63 4.43
C ARG A 66 -0.32 15.27 5.89
N VAL A 67 0.84 14.73 6.25
CA VAL A 67 1.09 14.33 7.63
C VAL A 67 1.27 15.58 8.48
N THR A 68 0.46 15.69 9.52
CA THR A 68 0.58 16.77 10.49
C THR A 68 1.54 16.40 11.60
N ALA A 69 1.48 15.15 12.05
CA ALA A 69 2.36 14.66 13.11
C ALA A 69 2.45 13.15 13.02
N ALA A 70 3.57 12.59 13.41
CA ALA A 70 3.77 11.16 13.46
C ALA A 70 4.67 10.85 14.64
N ARG A 71 4.42 9.71 15.30
CA ARG A 71 5.23 9.29 16.43
C ARG A 71 6.07 8.08 16.00
N ALA A 72 7.37 8.18 16.21
CA ALA A 72 8.25 7.06 15.97
C ALA A 72 8.12 6.05 17.11
N LYS A 73 8.07 4.77 16.76
CA LYS A 73 8.17 3.69 17.72
C LYS A 73 9.58 3.16 17.64
N GLY A 74 10.35 3.45 18.65
CA GLY A 74 11.74 3.03 18.72
C GLY A 74 11.89 1.56 19.01
#